data_eff2c77204d4e16c6d4db3035878628d
#
_entry.id   eff2c77204d4e16c6d4db3035878628d
#
_cell.length_a   1.000
_cell.length_b   1.000
_cell.length_c   1.000
_cell.angle_alpha   90.00
_cell.angle_beta   90.00
_cell.angle_gamma   90.00
#
_symmetry.space_group_name_H-M   'P 1'
#
loop_
_entity.id
_entity.type
_entity.pdbx_description
1 polymer ?
#
loop_
_entity_poly.entity_id
_entity_poly.type
_entity_poly.pdbx_seq_one_letter_code
_entity_poly.pdbx_strand_id
1 'polypeptide(L)'
;GLGTMGFGLPAAMGVQLVNPGATVVTVTGEASIQMCIQELSTCKQYHLPIKVINLNNRYMGMVRQWQQFFYGNRYAESYMDALPDFVKLAESFGHIGVRVEKPADVEPALRAAWTRAGGA
;
A
#
# COMPACT_ATOMS: atom_id res chain seq x y z
N GLY A 1 -16.57 3.06 8.64
CA GLY A 1 -15.61 2.23 9.39
C GLY A 1 -14.92 3.01 10.48
N LEU A 2 -14.06 2.35 11.22
CA LEU A 2 -13.32 2.93 12.35
C LEU A 2 -12.00 3.60 11.92
N GLY A 3 -11.68 3.66 10.63
CA GLY A 3 -10.44 4.24 10.12
C GLY A 3 -9.18 3.48 10.53
N THR A 4 -9.28 2.17 10.70
CA THR A 4 -8.18 1.33 11.18
C THR A 4 -7.06 1.27 10.15
N MET A 5 -5.93 1.90 10.46
CA MET A 5 -4.71 1.78 9.66
C MET A 5 -4.12 0.37 9.81
N GLY A 6 -3.45 -0.12 8.76
CA GLY A 6 -2.91 -1.49 8.72
C GLY A 6 -3.91 -2.57 8.33
N PHE A 7 -5.18 -2.24 8.15
CA PHE A 7 -6.23 -3.22 7.83
C PHE A 7 -6.16 -3.75 6.38
N GLY A 8 -5.74 -2.91 5.44
CA GLY A 8 -5.88 -3.19 4.01
C GLY A 8 -5.19 -4.47 3.53
N LEU A 9 -3.91 -4.64 3.84
CA LEU A 9 -3.16 -5.82 3.40
C LEU A 9 -3.67 -7.12 4.03
N PRO A 10 -3.84 -7.24 5.36
CA PRO A 10 -4.41 -8.45 5.97
C PRO A 10 -5.82 -8.79 5.45
N ALA A 11 -6.66 -7.78 5.23
CA ALA A 11 -7.99 -8.00 4.65
C ALA A 11 -7.91 -8.55 3.22
N ALA A 12 -7.03 -8.00 2.39
CA ALA A 12 -6.79 -8.49 1.03
C ALA A 12 -6.29 -9.93 1.02
N MET A 13 -5.44 -10.30 1.98
CA MET A 13 -4.97 -11.68 2.15
C MET A 13 -6.13 -12.63 2.43
N GLY A 14 -7.01 -12.28 3.37
CA GLY A 14 -8.20 -13.08 3.67
C GLY A 14 -9.11 -13.24 2.44
N VAL A 15 -9.34 -12.16 1.71
CA VAL A 15 -10.15 -12.20 0.46
C VAL A 15 -9.48 -13.08 -0.60
N GLN A 16 -8.16 -12.98 -0.79
CA GLN A 16 -7.45 -13.77 -1.79
C GLN A 16 -7.47 -15.27 -1.47
N LEU A 17 -7.35 -15.63 -0.19
CA LEU A 17 -7.37 -17.03 0.24
C LEU A 17 -8.70 -17.71 -0.07
N VAL A 18 -9.81 -17.00 0.11
CA VAL A 18 -11.15 -17.56 -0.16
C VAL A 18 -11.61 -17.38 -1.61
N ASN A 19 -10.89 -16.56 -2.37
CA ASN A 19 -11.18 -16.29 -3.79
C ASN A 19 -9.87 -16.40 -4.62
N PRO A 20 -9.29 -17.60 -4.77
CA PRO A 20 -7.97 -17.75 -5.38
C PRO A 20 -7.90 -17.35 -6.85
N GLY A 21 -9.03 -17.38 -7.57
CA GLY A 21 -9.11 -16.96 -8.97
C GLY A 21 -9.40 -15.47 -9.18
N ALA A 22 -9.61 -14.70 -8.11
CA ALA A 22 -9.94 -13.28 -8.22
C ALA A 22 -8.68 -12.41 -8.25
N THR A 23 -8.75 -11.30 -8.98
CA THR A 23 -7.75 -10.23 -8.85
C THR A 23 -8.08 -9.39 -7.63
N VAL A 24 -7.27 -9.51 -6.60
CA VAL A 24 -7.43 -8.74 -5.36
C VAL A 24 -6.49 -7.55 -5.35
N VAL A 25 -7.04 -6.38 -5.11
CA VAL A 25 -6.30 -5.11 -5.04
C VAL A 25 -6.54 -4.48 -3.69
N THR A 26 -5.49 -4.05 -3.03
CA THR A 26 -5.58 -3.18 -1.85
C THR A 26 -4.99 -1.82 -2.15
N VAL A 27 -5.71 -0.77 -1.76
CA VAL A 27 -5.22 0.61 -1.82
C VAL A 27 -4.92 1.06 -0.41
N THR A 28 -3.72 1.54 -0.18
CA THR A 28 -3.23 1.90 1.14
C THR A 28 -2.38 3.18 1.10
N GLY A 29 -2.18 3.79 2.24
CA GLY A 29 -1.19 4.86 2.40
C GLY A 29 0.11 4.32 3.01
N GLU A 30 1.18 5.10 2.90
CA GLU A 30 2.53 4.71 3.32
C GLU A 30 2.65 4.45 4.82
N ALA A 31 1.92 5.18 5.66
CA ALA A 31 1.90 4.92 7.09
C ALA A 31 1.11 3.65 7.43
N SER A 32 0.00 3.43 6.73
CA SER A 32 -0.88 2.29 6.94
C SER A 32 -0.21 0.97 6.57
N ILE A 33 0.45 0.89 5.42
CA ILE A 33 1.13 -0.34 5.00
C ILE A 33 2.26 -0.73 5.95
N GLN A 34 2.97 0.24 6.52
CA GLN A 34 4.05 -0.03 7.47
C GLN A 34 3.57 -0.70 8.76
N MET A 35 2.30 -0.55 9.14
CA MET A 35 1.75 -1.16 10.36
C MET A 35 1.57 -2.68 10.25
N CYS A 36 1.60 -3.23 9.04
CA CYS A 36 1.43 -4.67 8.79
C CYS A 36 2.40 -5.18 7.72
N ILE A 37 3.56 -4.55 7.59
CA ILE A 37 4.52 -4.81 6.51
C ILE A 37 5.06 -6.23 6.52
N GLN A 38 5.15 -6.87 7.70
CA GLN A 38 5.58 -8.26 7.87
C GLN A 38 4.68 -9.24 7.11
N GLU A 39 3.44 -8.88 6.82
CA GLU A 39 2.51 -9.73 6.08
C GLU A 39 2.89 -9.90 4.60
N LEU A 40 3.81 -9.08 4.09
CA LEU A 40 4.41 -9.30 2.77
C LEU A 40 5.16 -10.65 2.71
N SER A 41 5.77 -11.10 3.82
CA SER A 41 6.36 -12.44 3.92
C SER A 41 5.29 -13.52 3.80
N THR A 42 4.16 -13.35 4.46
CA THR A 42 3.03 -14.28 4.40
C THR A 42 2.46 -14.33 2.98
N CYS A 43 2.30 -13.19 2.32
CA CYS A 43 1.87 -13.14 0.92
C CYS A 43 2.83 -13.91 0.01
N LYS A 44 4.12 -13.77 0.21
CA LYS A 44 5.14 -14.50 -0.57
C LYS A 44 5.09 -15.99 -0.31
N GLN A 45 5.02 -16.39 0.95
CA GLN A 45 5.00 -17.80 1.36
C GLN A 45 3.80 -18.56 0.78
N TYR A 46 2.62 -17.92 0.76
CA TYR A 46 1.39 -18.53 0.27
C TYR A 46 1.06 -18.19 -1.18
N HIS A 47 1.99 -17.57 -1.90
CA HIS A 47 1.84 -17.18 -3.32
C HIS A 47 0.56 -16.37 -3.58
N LEU A 48 0.24 -15.43 -2.69
CA LEU A 48 -0.95 -14.58 -2.83
C LEU A 48 -0.68 -13.45 -3.84
N PRO A 49 -1.33 -13.44 -5.02
CA PRO A 49 -1.02 -12.47 -6.08
C PRO A 49 -1.69 -11.11 -5.88
N ILE A 50 -1.74 -10.64 -4.64
CA ILE A 50 -2.37 -9.39 -4.27
C ILE A 50 -1.63 -8.21 -4.91
N LYS A 51 -2.38 -7.26 -5.45
CA LYS A 51 -1.84 -6.00 -5.96
C LYS A 51 -1.98 -4.93 -4.89
N VAL A 52 -0.85 -4.39 -4.44
CA VAL A 52 -0.81 -3.33 -3.44
C VAL A 52 -0.54 -2.00 -4.13
N ILE A 53 -1.49 -1.07 -4.04
CA ILE A 53 -1.34 0.30 -4.52
C ILE A 53 -1.08 1.19 -3.32
N ASN A 54 0.16 1.65 -3.19
CA ASN A 54 0.58 2.52 -2.09
C ASN A 54 0.56 4.00 -2.54
N LEU A 55 -0.40 4.76 -2.01
CA LEU A 55 -0.54 6.19 -2.26
C LEU A 55 0.35 6.97 -1.29
N ASN A 56 1.59 7.20 -1.70
CA ASN A 56 2.60 7.85 -0.87
C ASN A 56 2.59 9.37 -1.09
N ASN A 57 2.02 10.10 -0.17
CA ASN A 57 2.07 11.56 -0.12
C ASN A 57 2.91 12.11 1.05
N ARG A 58 3.56 11.23 1.81
CA ARG A 58 4.40 11.54 2.98
C ARG A 58 3.64 12.15 4.16
N TYR A 59 2.33 11.95 4.22
CA TYR A 59 1.52 12.47 5.31
C TYR A 59 0.56 11.42 5.87
N MET A 60 0.36 11.45 7.17
CA MET A 60 -0.83 10.89 7.77
C MET A 60 -2.02 11.79 7.42
N GLY A 61 -2.66 11.52 6.27
CA GLY A 61 -3.56 12.43 5.61
C GLY A 61 -4.76 12.87 6.45
N MET A 62 -5.41 11.96 7.15
CA MET A 62 -6.54 12.29 8.03
C MET A 62 -6.12 13.14 9.21
N VAL A 63 -4.96 12.86 9.82
CA VAL A 63 -4.40 13.68 10.91
C VAL A 63 -4.14 15.10 10.41
N ARG A 64 -3.47 15.23 9.27
CA ARG A 64 -3.23 16.53 8.64
C ARG A 64 -4.51 17.28 8.32
N GLN A 65 -5.53 16.59 7.80
CA GLN A 65 -6.82 17.19 7.44
C GLN A 65 -7.49 17.80 8.68
N TRP A 66 -7.48 17.12 9.82
CA TRP A 66 -8.01 17.65 11.07
C TRP A 66 -7.22 18.86 11.56
N GLN A 67 -5.90 18.80 11.50
CA GLN A 67 -5.04 19.94 11.85
C GLN A 67 -5.32 21.17 10.98
N GLN A 68 -5.59 20.94 9.71
CA GLN A 68 -5.94 21.99 8.76
C GLN A 68 -7.32 22.60 9.04
N PHE A 69 -8.35 21.77 9.20
CA PHE A 69 -9.73 22.24 9.27
C PHE A 69 -10.14 22.72 10.67
N PHE A 70 -9.63 22.09 11.72
CA PHE A 70 -10.10 22.33 13.08
C PHE A 70 -9.06 22.97 14.00
N TYR A 71 -7.79 22.93 13.64
CA TYR A 71 -6.71 23.39 14.50
C TYR A 71 -5.86 24.50 13.89
N GLY A 72 -6.43 25.28 12.97
CA GLY A 72 -5.80 26.49 12.43
C GLY A 72 -4.45 26.23 11.74
N ASN A 73 -4.33 25.15 10.99
CA ASN A 73 -3.10 24.72 10.30
C ASN A 73 -1.89 24.47 11.24
N ARG A 74 -2.14 24.16 12.50
CA ARG A 74 -1.08 23.78 13.45
C ARG A 74 -0.67 22.33 13.22
N TYR A 75 0.20 22.12 12.21
CA TYR A 75 0.70 20.79 11.85
C TYR A 75 1.72 20.30 12.86
N ALA A 76 1.53 19.09 13.38
CA ALA A 76 2.43 18.42 14.29
C ALA A 76 2.39 16.91 14.03
N GLU A 77 3.56 16.30 13.85
CA GLU A 77 3.78 14.85 13.70
C GLU A 77 2.91 14.18 12.61
N SER A 78 2.43 14.94 11.62
CA SER A 78 1.63 14.40 10.52
C SER A 78 2.43 14.21 9.22
N TYR A 79 3.62 14.81 9.13
CA TYR A 79 4.54 14.65 8.02
C TYR A 79 5.58 13.56 8.34
N MET A 80 5.86 12.72 7.35
CA MET A 80 6.83 11.63 7.46
C MET A 80 8.00 11.90 6.49
N ASP A 81 9.12 12.33 7.00
CA ASP A 81 10.33 12.61 6.22
C ASP A 81 11.25 11.39 6.07
N ALA A 82 11.22 10.47 7.02
CA ALA A 82 12.05 9.27 7.06
C ALA A 82 11.29 8.01 6.62
N LEU A 83 10.80 8.01 5.39
CA LEU A 83 10.12 6.85 4.80
C LEU A 83 11.11 5.89 4.14
N PRO A 84 10.83 4.58 4.17
CA PRO A 84 11.62 3.62 3.41
C PRO A 84 11.42 3.81 1.90
N ASP A 85 12.37 3.33 1.11
CA ASP A 85 12.14 3.11 -0.31
C ASP A 85 11.23 1.90 -0.49
N PHE A 86 9.96 2.13 -0.80
CA PHE A 86 8.95 1.08 -0.89
C PHE A 86 9.20 0.09 -2.04
N VAL A 87 9.93 0.48 -3.09
CA VAL A 87 10.33 -0.44 -4.16
C VAL A 87 11.34 -1.45 -3.61
N LYS A 88 12.42 -0.97 -3.01
CA LYS A 88 13.43 -1.83 -2.39
C LYS A 88 12.84 -2.68 -1.26
N LEU A 89 11.90 -2.12 -0.53
CA LEU A 89 11.19 -2.84 0.52
C LEU A 89 10.39 -4.01 -0.04
N ALA A 90 9.60 -3.80 -1.10
CA ALA A 90 8.89 -4.87 -1.79
C ALA A 90 9.85 -5.95 -2.30
N GLU A 91 10.94 -5.53 -2.94
CA GLU A 91 11.97 -6.43 -3.46
C GLU A 91 12.64 -7.26 -2.36
N SER A 92 12.87 -6.67 -1.18
CA SER A 92 13.45 -7.38 -0.03
C SER A 92 12.57 -8.51 0.50
N PHE A 93 11.26 -8.40 0.31
CA PHE A 93 10.28 -9.46 0.59
C PHE A 93 10.05 -10.41 -0.59
N GLY A 94 10.80 -10.25 -1.68
CA GLY A 94 10.67 -11.07 -2.89
C GLY A 94 9.48 -10.73 -3.78
N HIS A 95 8.92 -9.54 -3.64
CA HIS A 95 7.87 -8.98 -4.49
C HIS A 95 8.44 -8.06 -5.57
N ILE A 96 7.60 -7.64 -6.49
CA ILE A 96 7.95 -6.68 -7.53
C ILE A 96 7.48 -5.30 -7.09
N GLY A 97 8.41 -4.36 -6.95
CA GLY A 97 8.12 -2.97 -6.69
C GLY A 97 8.16 -2.12 -7.96
N VAL A 98 7.18 -1.24 -8.13
CA VAL A 98 7.13 -0.27 -9.23
C VAL A 98 6.84 1.11 -8.67
N ARG A 99 7.67 2.08 -9.02
CA ARG A 99 7.46 3.49 -8.66
C ARG A 99 6.79 4.22 -9.81
N VAL A 100 5.73 4.94 -9.49
CA VAL A 100 5.00 5.80 -10.44
C VAL A 100 4.98 7.22 -9.87
N GLU A 101 5.50 8.17 -10.63
CA GLU A 101 5.62 9.58 -10.18
C GLU A 101 4.83 10.55 -11.07
N LYS A 102 4.46 10.12 -12.27
CA LYS A 102 3.72 10.96 -13.21
C LYS A 102 2.35 10.36 -13.50
N PRO A 103 1.30 11.19 -13.60
CA PRO A 103 -0.03 10.70 -13.95
C PRO A 103 -0.08 9.86 -15.23
N ALA A 104 0.72 10.22 -16.24
CA ALA A 104 0.79 9.49 -17.51
C ALA A 104 1.30 8.05 -17.39
N ASP A 105 2.07 7.74 -16.34
CA ASP A 105 2.66 6.42 -16.11
C ASP A 105 1.74 5.50 -15.28
N VAL A 106 0.63 6.02 -14.75
CA VAL A 106 -0.29 5.24 -13.88
C VAL A 106 -0.95 4.10 -14.65
N GLU A 107 -1.58 4.40 -15.77
CA GLU A 107 -2.29 3.38 -16.54
C GLU A 107 -1.35 2.29 -17.08
N PRO A 108 -0.20 2.59 -17.70
CA PRO A 108 0.76 1.57 -18.11
C PRO A 108 1.25 0.68 -16.96
N ALA A 109 1.54 1.27 -15.80
CA ALA A 109 1.99 0.53 -14.62
C ALA A 109 0.90 -0.42 -14.09
N LEU A 110 -0.35 0.05 -14.00
CA LEU A 110 -1.48 -0.77 -13.59
C LEU A 110 -1.71 -1.92 -14.58
N ARG A 111 -1.74 -1.66 -15.88
CA ARG A 111 -1.88 -2.71 -16.90
C ARG A 111 -0.79 -3.77 -16.77
N ALA A 112 0.47 -3.36 -16.60
CA ALA A 112 1.58 -4.27 -16.39
C ALA A 112 1.43 -5.10 -15.11
N ALA A 113 0.92 -4.50 -14.02
CA ALA A 113 0.66 -5.22 -12.78
C ALA A 113 -0.49 -6.24 -12.92
N TRP A 114 -1.51 -5.94 -13.73
CA TRP A 114 -2.63 -6.84 -13.97
C TRP A 114 -2.25 -8.05 -14.83
N THR A 115 -1.44 -7.85 -15.87
CA THR A 115 -1.01 -8.93 -16.77
C THR A 115 -0.01 -9.89 -16.14
N ARG A 116 0.66 -9.47 -15.07
CA ARG A 116 1.51 -10.35 -14.26
C ARG A 116 0.64 -11.22 -13.34
N ALA A 117 -0.12 -12.13 -13.95
CA ALA A 117 -0.85 -13.15 -13.22
C ALA A 117 0.15 -14.16 -12.63
N GLY A 118 0.18 -14.28 -11.30
CA GLY A 118 0.75 -15.47 -10.65
C GLY A 118 2.26 -15.68 -10.75
N GLY A 119 3.04 -14.65 -10.95
CA GLY A 119 4.49 -14.73 -10.79
C GLY A 119 4.87 -14.34 -9.36
N ALA A 120 5.17 -15.33 -8.54
CA ALA A 120 5.93 -15.11 -7.33
C ALA A 120 7.31 -14.58 -7.70
#